data_bf412970e4e5e85e7f271d7feb541799
#
_entry.id   bf412970e4e5e85e7f271d7feb541799
#
_cell.length_a   1.000
_cell.length_b   1.000
_cell.length_c   1.000
_cell.angle_alpha   90.00
_cell.angle_beta   90.00
_cell.angle_gamma   90.00
#
_symmetry.space_group_name_H-M   'P 1'
#
loop_
_entity.id
_entity.type
_entity.pdbx_description
1 polymer ?
#
loop_
_entity_poly.entity_id
_entity_poly.type
_entity_poly.pdbx_seq_one_letter_code
_entity_poly.pdbx_strand_id
1 'polypeptide(L)'
;MKTKMIITALFATLSFTSCVNLVGKQNVPQQVKNLDNEKVIKQSFALKNFHAISNAIGIDVYYTQSAAYSVSVEGTEQCIAQAKLEVTDGVLNIMNRYAHFYNTSSYSLKVYISAPSIDQISNNGALDFYGDINQSKSLAISNQGSFDYDKGTVKAGYVSIDNNGSLDIDNPMQ
;
A
#
# COMPACT_ATOMS: atom_id res chain seq x y z
N MET A 1 27.23 -65.54 46.12
CA MET A 1 28.00 -64.35 45.64
C MET A 1 27.02 -63.35 45.02
N LYS A 2 26.77 -62.26 45.70
CA LYS A 2 25.88 -61.19 45.21
C LYS A 2 26.70 -59.97 44.83
N THR A 3 26.86 -59.74 43.55
CA THR A 3 27.61 -58.60 43.02
C THR A 3 26.71 -57.38 43.09
N LYS A 4 27.10 -56.36 43.89
CA LYS A 4 26.43 -55.08 43.94
C LYS A 4 26.98 -54.17 42.82
N MET A 5 26.11 -53.78 41.91
CA MET A 5 26.40 -52.84 40.86
C MET A 5 26.16 -51.40 41.39
N ILE A 6 27.22 -50.63 41.49
CA ILE A 6 27.16 -49.19 41.87
C ILE A 6 26.95 -48.40 40.62
N ILE A 7 25.78 -47.78 40.51
CA ILE A 7 25.48 -46.83 39.43
C ILE A 7 25.93 -45.46 39.92
N THR A 8 27.01 -44.95 39.34
CA THR A 8 27.48 -43.60 39.56
C THR A 8 26.68 -42.69 38.60
N ALA A 9 25.75 -41.90 39.13
CA ALA A 9 25.05 -40.90 38.36
C ALA A 9 25.97 -39.69 38.11
N LEU A 10 26.35 -39.51 36.87
CA LEU A 10 27.12 -38.34 36.42
C LEU A 10 26.13 -37.21 36.15
N PHE A 11 26.07 -36.23 37.05
CA PHE A 11 25.33 -35.01 36.85
C PHE A 11 26.10 -34.14 35.83
N ALA A 12 25.66 -34.16 34.57
CA ALA A 12 26.09 -33.19 33.58
C ALA A 12 25.32 -31.88 33.82
N THR A 13 26.02 -30.89 34.36
CA THR A 13 25.53 -29.50 34.43
C THR A 13 25.48 -28.94 33.02
N LEU A 14 24.28 -28.88 32.43
CA LEU A 14 24.06 -28.11 31.20
C LEU A 14 24.15 -26.63 31.54
N SER A 15 25.27 -26.02 31.21
CA SER A 15 25.43 -24.58 31.13
C SER A 15 24.60 -24.11 29.95
N PHE A 16 23.44 -23.51 30.21
CA PHE A 16 22.71 -22.75 29.19
C PHE A 16 23.52 -21.49 28.84
N THR A 17 24.39 -21.62 27.87
CA THR A 17 24.92 -20.46 27.16
C THR A 17 23.74 -19.87 26.39
N SER A 18 23.16 -18.78 26.91
CA SER A 18 22.21 -17.98 26.18
C SER A 18 22.91 -17.52 24.90
N CYS A 19 22.58 -18.16 23.79
CA CYS A 19 22.87 -17.61 22.48
C CYS A 19 22.12 -16.26 22.38
N VAL A 20 22.84 -15.19 22.65
CA VAL A 20 22.44 -13.86 22.16
C VAL A 20 22.41 -14.01 20.65
N ASN A 21 21.22 -14.17 20.09
CA ASN A 21 21.01 -14.00 18.68
C ASN A 21 21.46 -12.57 18.33
N LEU A 22 22.65 -12.49 17.77
CA LEU A 22 23.05 -11.36 16.96
C LEU A 22 22.06 -11.32 15.78
N VAL A 23 20.94 -10.64 16.01
CA VAL A 23 20.11 -10.15 14.88
C VAL A 23 21.08 -9.35 14.03
N GLY A 24 21.45 -9.94 12.90
CA GLY A 24 22.26 -9.26 11.92
C GLY A 24 21.65 -7.91 11.71
N LYS A 25 22.44 -6.86 11.93
CA LYS A 25 22.08 -5.50 11.53
C LYS A 25 21.77 -5.57 10.05
N GLN A 26 20.49 -5.75 9.72
CA GLN A 26 20.03 -5.37 8.39
C GLN A 26 20.38 -3.89 8.31
N ASN A 27 21.28 -3.56 7.39
CA ASN A 27 21.54 -2.20 7.02
C ASN A 27 20.24 -1.63 6.41
N VAL A 28 19.33 -1.23 7.27
CA VAL A 28 18.28 -0.30 6.89
C VAL A 28 19.03 0.95 6.50
N PRO A 29 18.92 1.44 5.27
CA PRO A 29 19.55 2.69 4.88
C PRO A 29 18.96 3.79 5.76
N GLN A 30 19.60 4.08 6.88
CA GLN A 30 19.28 5.25 7.70
C GLN A 30 19.94 6.46 7.04
N GLN A 31 19.34 6.93 5.99
CA GLN A 31 19.58 8.28 5.51
C GLN A 31 18.20 8.91 5.26
N VAL A 32 17.65 9.49 6.33
CA VAL A 32 16.71 10.59 6.17
C VAL A 32 17.54 11.77 5.66
N LYS A 33 17.83 11.75 4.37
CA LYS A 33 18.26 12.95 3.67
C LYS A 33 17.08 13.91 3.67
N ASN A 34 17.31 15.19 3.93
CA ASN A 34 16.30 16.22 3.74
C ASN A 34 15.72 16.09 2.33
N LEU A 35 14.50 15.56 2.26
CA LEU A 35 13.79 15.31 1.01
C LEU A 35 13.29 16.61 0.34
N ASP A 36 13.41 17.73 1.06
CA ASP A 36 12.92 19.04 0.61
C ASP A 36 13.64 19.59 -0.64
N ASN A 37 14.77 18.99 -1.05
CA ASN A 37 15.53 19.36 -2.24
C ASN A 37 15.62 18.25 -3.30
N GLU A 38 14.91 17.14 -3.15
CA GLU A 38 14.94 16.07 -4.15
C GLU A 38 14.09 16.45 -5.37
N LYS A 39 14.64 16.17 -6.55
CA LYS A 39 13.96 16.38 -7.82
C LYS A 39 12.71 15.50 -7.90
N VAL A 40 11.58 16.14 -8.15
CA VAL A 40 10.34 15.42 -8.49
C VAL A 40 10.45 14.91 -9.92
N ILE A 41 10.13 13.65 -10.11
CA ILE A 41 10.09 12.99 -11.41
C ILE A 41 8.71 12.35 -11.63
N LYS A 42 8.40 12.02 -12.87
CA LYS A 42 7.22 11.24 -13.24
C LYS A 42 7.65 9.97 -13.95
N GLN A 43 7.23 8.83 -13.43
CA GLN A 43 7.55 7.50 -13.96
C GLN A 43 6.28 6.80 -14.44
N SER A 44 6.32 6.25 -15.65
CA SER A 44 5.21 5.47 -16.22
C SER A 44 5.39 3.98 -15.95
N PHE A 45 4.27 3.28 -15.77
CA PHE A 45 4.19 1.85 -15.51
C PHE A 45 3.32 1.19 -16.59
N ALA A 46 3.79 0.09 -17.18
CA ALA A 46 3.05 -0.66 -18.20
C ALA A 46 1.98 -1.58 -17.57
N LEU A 47 1.05 -1.00 -16.81
CA LEU A 47 -0.03 -1.69 -16.10
C LEU A 47 -1.34 -1.51 -16.85
N LYS A 48 -2.10 -2.60 -17.00
CA LYS A 48 -3.37 -2.64 -17.77
C LYS A 48 -4.28 -3.75 -17.27
N ASN A 49 -5.51 -3.81 -17.79
CA ASN A 49 -6.51 -4.84 -17.50
C ASN A 49 -6.92 -4.85 -16.02
N PHE A 50 -7.05 -3.69 -15.41
CA PHE A 50 -7.61 -3.54 -14.07
C PHE A 50 -8.93 -2.76 -14.15
N HIS A 51 -9.82 -3.04 -13.22
CA HIS A 51 -11.10 -2.37 -13.00
C HIS A 51 -11.29 -1.98 -11.54
N ALA A 52 -10.34 -2.32 -10.69
CA ALA A 52 -10.35 -2.00 -9.26
C ALA A 52 -9.03 -1.39 -8.83
N ILE A 53 -9.06 -0.58 -7.77
CA ILE A 53 -7.88 0.02 -7.11
C ILE A 53 -7.85 -0.44 -5.67
N SER A 54 -6.66 -0.87 -5.20
CA SER A 54 -6.38 -1.17 -3.81
C SER A 54 -5.19 -0.32 -3.34
N ASN A 55 -5.40 0.53 -2.36
CA ASN A 55 -4.37 1.40 -1.78
C ASN A 55 -4.05 1.03 -0.33
N ALA A 56 -2.75 0.98 0.00
CA ALA A 56 -2.26 0.72 1.35
C ALA A 56 -1.19 1.73 1.81
N ILE A 57 -1.07 2.88 1.13
CA ILE A 57 -0.09 3.93 1.44
C ILE A 57 -0.72 5.32 1.39
N GLY A 58 0.05 6.38 1.64
CA GLY A 58 -0.40 7.77 1.45
C GLY A 58 -0.20 8.21 0.00
N ILE A 59 -1.28 8.53 -0.72
CA ILE A 59 -1.24 8.96 -2.13
C ILE A 59 -2.40 9.86 -2.50
N ASP A 60 -2.17 10.68 -3.53
CA ASP A 60 -3.22 11.37 -4.28
C ASP A 60 -3.45 10.62 -5.61
N VAL A 61 -4.67 10.19 -5.88
CA VAL A 61 -5.05 9.54 -7.14
C VAL A 61 -5.78 10.51 -8.04
N TYR A 62 -5.26 10.69 -9.25
CA TYR A 62 -5.92 11.45 -10.33
C TYR A 62 -6.42 10.47 -11.38
N TYR A 63 -7.72 10.19 -11.35
CA TYR A 63 -8.35 9.24 -12.26
C TYR A 63 -8.97 9.95 -13.46
N THR A 64 -8.77 9.36 -14.64
CA THR A 64 -9.42 9.76 -15.87
C THR A 64 -10.04 8.55 -16.55
N GLN A 65 -11.35 8.53 -16.70
CA GLN A 65 -12.00 7.46 -17.45
C GLN A 65 -11.65 7.56 -18.94
N SER A 66 -11.08 6.49 -19.49
CA SER A 66 -10.57 6.45 -20.86
C SER A 66 -10.53 5.02 -21.38
N ALA A 67 -10.76 4.82 -22.67
CA ALA A 67 -10.63 3.50 -23.28
C ALA A 67 -9.21 2.92 -23.20
N ALA A 68 -8.19 3.77 -23.00
CA ALA A 68 -6.79 3.35 -22.89
C ALA A 68 -6.34 3.32 -21.43
N TYR A 69 -5.61 2.26 -21.07
CA TYR A 69 -4.94 2.17 -19.77
C TYR A 69 -3.66 3.00 -19.76
N SER A 70 -3.46 3.74 -18.69
CA SER A 70 -2.21 4.43 -18.38
C SER A 70 -2.05 4.55 -16.87
N VAL A 71 -0.86 4.29 -16.39
CA VAL A 71 -0.51 4.48 -14.97
C VAL A 71 0.83 5.19 -14.90
N SER A 72 0.88 6.32 -14.20
CA SER A 72 2.14 7.01 -13.91
C SER A 72 2.14 7.55 -12.50
N VAL A 73 3.33 7.58 -11.89
CA VAL A 73 3.56 8.08 -10.52
C VAL A 73 4.49 9.27 -10.57
N GLU A 74 4.12 10.34 -9.88
CA GLU A 74 4.91 11.55 -9.70
C GLU A 74 5.31 11.66 -8.23
N GLY A 75 6.58 11.90 -8.00
CA GLY A 75 7.17 12.01 -6.66
C GLY A 75 8.68 12.13 -6.73
N THR A 76 9.35 12.13 -5.58
CA THR A 76 10.80 12.01 -5.58
C THR A 76 11.21 10.60 -6.01
N GLU A 77 12.40 10.45 -6.59
CA GLU A 77 12.90 9.14 -7.03
C GLU A 77 12.89 8.12 -5.88
N GLN A 78 13.25 8.56 -4.68
CA GLN A 78 13.25 7.73 -3.49
C GLN A 78 11.83 7.29 -3.10
N CYS A 79 10.83 8.18 -3.13
CA CYS A 79 9.44 7.85 -2.81
C CYS A 79 8.86 6.86 -3.82
N ILE A 80 9.12 7.08 -5.13
CA ILE A 80 8.66 6.18 -6.19
C ILE A 80 9.31 4.79 -6.07
N ALA A 81 10.61 4.71 -5.72
CA ALA A 81 11.31 3.44 -5.55
C ALA A 81 10.75 2.59 -4.38
N GLN A 82 10.12 3.23 -3.40
CA GLN A 82 9.49 2.56 -2.25
C GLN A 82 8.07 2.08 -2.54
N ALA A 83 7.39 2.69 -3.49
CA ALA A 83 6.08 2.24 -3.92
C ALA A 83 6.21 0.98 -4.79
N LYS A 84 5.28 0.06 -4.61
CA LYS A 84 5.09 -1.10 -5.46
C LYS A 84 3.70 -0.99 -6.10
N LEU A 85 3.68 -0.97 -7.42
CA LEU A 85 2.45 -1.01 -8.20
C LEU A 85 2.42 -2.30 -9.00
N GLU A 86 1.35 -3.06 -8.88
CA GLU A 86 1.14 -4.29 -9.66
C GLU A 86 -0.35 -4.52 -9.91
N VAL A 87 -0.66 -5.25 -10.97
CA VAL A 87 -2.03 -5.69 -11.23
C VAL A 87 -2.12 -7.18 -10.97
N THR A 88 -3.03 -7.55 -10.08
CA THR A 88 -3.36 -8.95 -9.76
C THR A 88 -4.87 -9.11 -9.76
N ASP A 89 -5.38 -10.09 -10.49
CA ASP A 89 -6.81 -10.41 -10.58
C ASP A 89 -7.71 -9.20 -10.93
N GLY A 90 -7.22 -8.32 -11.81
CA GLY A 90 -7.95 -7.13 -12.22
C GLY A 90 -7.90 -5.96 -11.23
N VAL A 91 -7.13 -6.07 -10.16
CA VAL A 91 -6.92 -5.04 -9.14
C VAL A 91 -5.56 -4.38 -9.32
N LEU A 92 -5.53 -3.06 -9.46
CA LEU A 92 -4.30 -2.25 -9.37
C LEU A 92 -3.97 -2.07 -7.89
N ASN A 93 -2.96 -2.79 -7.42
CA ASN A 93 -2.48 -2.72 -6.04
C ASN A 93 -1.37 -1.68 -5.92
N ILE A 94 -1.51 -0.76 -4.99
CA ILE A 94 -0.57 0.33 -4.66
C ILE A 94 -0.18 0.17 -3.20
N MET A 95 1.06 -0.23 -2.95
CA MET A 95 1.52 -0.60 -1.61
C MET A 95 2.98 -0.23 -1.38
N ASN A 96 3.44 -0.30 -0.15
CA ASN A 96 4.87 -0.21 0.15
C ASN A 96 5.61 -1.48 -0.33
N ARG A 97 6.76 -1.28 -0.95
CA ARG A 97 7.66 -2.37 -1.35
C ARG A 97 8.25 -3.11 -0.15
N TYR A 98 8.46 -2.39 0.95
CA TYR A 98 9.07 -2.90 2.16
C TYR A 98 8.12 -2.79 3.34
N ALA A 99 7.89 -3.89 4.08
CA ALA A 99 6.89 -3.98 5.15
C ALA A 99 7.10 -3.02 6.33
N HIS A 100 8.30 -2.46 6.51
CA HIS A 100 8.65 -1.60 7.65
C HIS A 100 9.08 -0.19 7.23
N PHE A 101 8.71 0.23 6.04
CA PHE A 101 9.06 1.56 5.58
C PHE A 101 7.92 2.52 5.91
N TYR A 102 8.14 3.37 6.90
CA TYR A 102 7.28 4.52 7.15
C TYR A 102 7.74 5.67 6.26
N ASN A 103 6.89 6.11 5.35
CA ASN A 103 7.16 7.32 4.59
C ASN A 103 7.14 8.50 5.57
N THR A 104 8.33 8.99 5.96
CA THR A 104 8.48 10.16 6.81
C THR A 104 8.59 11.44 6.00
N SER A 105 8.47 11.35 4.66
CA SER A 105 8.50 12.54 3.82
C SER A 105 7.16 13.24 3.84
N SER A 106 7.19 14.55 3.89
CA SER A 106 6.03 15.42 3.70
C SER A 106 5.50 15.45 2.25
N TYR A 107 6.06 14.61 1.37
CA TYR A 107 5.69 14.55 -0.03
C TYR A 107 4.74 13.39 -0.30
N SER A 108 3.50 13.73 -0.68
CA SER A 108 2.54 12.74 -1.15
C SER A 108 2.89 12.28 -2.56
N LEU A 109 2.78 10.96 -2.83
CA LEU A 109 2.90 10.43 -4.18
C LEU A 109 1.62 10.74 -4.95
N LYS A 110 1.75 11.28 -6.16
CA LYS A 110 0.63 11.47 -7.08
C LYS A 110 0.59 10.34 -8.09
N VAL A 111 -0.52 9.64 -8.15
CA VAL A 111 -0.75 8.52 -9.05
C VAL A 111 -1.80 8.91 -10.08
N TYR A 112 -1.39 9.00 -11.34
CA TYR A 112 -2.27 9.31 -12.46
C TYR A 112 -2.70 8.01 -13.11
N ILE A 113 -4.00 7.77 -13.15
CA ILE A 113 -4.60 6.52 -13.63
C ILE A 113 -5.59 6.82 -14.75
N SER A 114 -5.45 6.13 -15.88
CA SER A 114 -6.50 6.05 -16.89
C SER A 114 -6.94 4.60 -17.05
N ALA A 115 -8.25 4.36 -17.07
CA ALA A 115 -8.84 3.05 -17.31
C ALA A 115 -10.25 3.20 -17.88
N PRO A 116 -10.80 2.16 -18.57
CA PRO A 116 -12.14 2.19 -19.11
C PRO A 116 -13.23 2.31 -18.03
N SER A 117 -12.99 1.73 -16.88
CA SER A 117 -13.89 1.78 -15.73
C SER A 117 -13.15 1.43 -14.43
N ILE A 118 -13.65 1.96 -13.32
CA ILE A 118 -13.30 1.52 -11.97
C ILE A 118 -14.62 1.22 -11.27
N ASP A 119 -14.79 -0.01 -10.80
CA ASP A 119 -16.00 -0.49 -10.10
C ASP A 119 -15.76 -0.83 -8.63
N GLN A 120 -14.49 -0.77 -8.18
CA GLN A 120 -14.13 -0.99 -6.79
C GLN A 120 -12.92 -0.13 -6.40
N ILE A 121 -13.02 0.49 -5.21
CA ILE A 121 -11.90 1.17 -4.54
C ILE A 121 -11.79 0.59 -3.13
N SER A 122 -10.62 0.07 -2.78
CA SER A 122 -10.28 -0.41 -1.45
C SER A 122 -9.14 0.43 -0.88
N ASN A 123 -9.33 1.06 0.27
CA ASN A 123 -8.33 1.89 0.91
C ASN A 123 -8.02 1.42 2.33
N ASN A 124 -6.73 1.21 2.61
CA ASN A 124 -6.18 0.93 3.94
C ASN A 124 -5.05 1.91 4.31
N GLY A 125 -4.86 2.94 3.50
CA GLY A 125 -3.88 4.01 3.69
C GLY A 125 -4.55 5.37 3.87
N ALA A 126 -3.87 6.42 3.37
CA ALA A 126 -4.43 7.74 3.18
C ALA A 126 -4.60 7.98 1.68
N LEU A 127 -5.81 8.21 1.23
CA LEU A 127 -6.15 8.33 -0.18
C LEU A 127 -6.95 9.61 -0.42
N ASP A 128 -6.39 10.52 -1.22
CA ASP A 128 -7.13 11.62 -1.80
C ASP A 128 -7.45 11.26 -3.26
N PHE A 129 -8.73 11.17 -3.60
CA PHE A 129 -9.17 10.72 -4.92
C PHE A 129 -9.81 11.87 -5.70
N TYR A 130 -9.34 12.06 -6.93
CA TYR A 130 -9.79 13.10 -7.86
C TYR A 130 -10.19 12.47 -9.19
N GLY A 131 -11.36 12.82 -9.71
CA GLY A 131 -11.81 12.41 -11.02
C GLY A 131 -13.23 11.85 -11.06
N ASP A 132 -13.81 11.80 -12.25
CA ASP A 132 -15.15 11.30 -12.46
C ASP A 132 -15.19 9.79 -12.64
N ILE A 133 -16.09 9.13 -11.92
CA ILE A 133 -16.38 7.71 -12.08
C ILE A 133 -17.78 7.57 -12.69
N ASN A 134 -17.83 7.24 -13.97
CA ASN A 134 -19.08 7.01 -14.68
C ASN A 134 -19.29 5.51 -14.88
N GLN A 135 -19.94 4.84 -13.91
CA GLN A 135 -20.26 3.43 -13.97
C GLN A 135 -21.75 3.22 -14.22
N SER A 136 -22.07 2.36 -15.19
CA SER A 136 -23.46 2.00 -15.48
C SER A 136 -24.03 0.96 -14.51
N LYS A 137 -23.21 0.24 -13.75
CA LYS A 137 -23.62 -0.85 -12.89
C LYS A 137 -23.48 -0.50 -11.41
N SER A 138 -22.31 -0.67 -10.85
CA SER A 138 -22.08 -0.48 -9.42
C SER A 138 -20.67 0.04 -9.15
N LEU A 139 -20.53 0.77 -8.05
CA LEU A 139 -19.24 1.14 -7.46
C LEU A 139 -19.22 0.65 -6.00
N ALA A 140 -18.22 -0.11 -5.63
CA ALA A 140 -17.98 -0.53 -4.25
C ALA A 140 -16.78 0.25 -3.68
N ILE A 141 -16.96 0.89 -2.53
CA ILE A 141 -15.90 1.58 -1.79
C ILE A 141 -15.75 0.88 -0.44
N SER A 142 -14.55 0.38 -0.14
CA SER A 142 -14.18 -0.16 1.17
C SER A 142 -13.04 0.65 1.75
N ASN A 143 -13.27 1.27 2.90
CA ASN A 143 -12.28 2.13 3.55
C ASN A 143 -11.99 1.70 4.98
N GLN A 144 -10.71 1.49 5.30
CA GLN A 144 -10.20 1.23 6.65
C GLN A 144 -9.19 2.30 7.10
N GLY A 145 -8.80 3.20 6.21
CA GLY A 145 -7.86 4.28 6.46
C GLY A 145 -8.52 5.67 6.44
N SER A 146 -7.87 6.65 5.85
CA SER A 146 -8.44 7.95 5.50
C SER A 146 -8.71 8.00 4.01
N PHE A 147 -9.92 8.36 3.60
CA PHE A 147 -10.30 8.48 2.21
C PHE A 147 -11.09 9.76 1.99
N ASP A 148 -10.53 10.65 1.19
CA ASP A 148 -11.15 11.90 0.80
C ASP A 148 -11.41 11.89 -0.72
N TYR A 149 -12.68 12.09 -1.10
CA TYR A 149 -13.08 12.21 -2.50
C TYR A 149 -13.45 13.66 -2.80
N ASP A 150 -12.42 14.48 -3.05
CA ASP A 150 -12.52 15.94 -3.12
C ASP A 150 -13.16 16.46 -4.39
N LYS A 151 -12.84 15.87 -5.55
CA LYS A 151 -13.24 16.42 -6.85
C LYS A 151 -13.59 15.34 -7.85
N GLY A 152 -14.78 15.44 -8.39
CA GLY A 152 -15.31 14.52 -9.37
C GLY A 152 -16.76 14.18 -9.07
N THR A 153 -17.37 13.41 -9.92
CA THR A 153 -18.74 12.94 -9.76
C THR A 153 -18.78 11.41 -9.82
N VAL A 154 -19.65 10.81 -9.02
CA VAL A 154 -19.94 9.39 -9.12
C VAL A 154 -21.31 9.22 -9.75
N LYS A 155 -21.35 8.53 -10.91
CA LYS A 155 -22.58 8.11 -11.57
C LYS A 155 -22.57 6.59 -11.67
N ALA A 156 -23.33 5.96 -10.80
CA ALA A 156 -23.47 4.51 -10.77
C ALA A 156 -24.92 4.11 -10.47
N GLY A 157 -25.36 3.01 -11.06
CA GLY A 157 -26.69 2.47 -10.76
C GLY A 157 -26.84 2.04 -9.30
N TYR A 158 -25.72 1.69 -8.65
CA TYR A 158 -25.66 1.35 -7.23
C TYR A 158 -24.29 1.69 -6.66
N VAL A 159 -24.26 2.34 -5.49
CA VAL A 159 -23.03 2.60 -4.74
C VAL A 159 -23.11 1.89 -3.40
N SER A 160 -22.11 1.08 -3.10
CA SER A 160 -21.93 0.43 -1.80
C SER A 160 -20.71 1.01 -1.10
N ILE A 161 -20.88 1.42 0.16
CA ILE A 161 -19.79 1.96 0.97
C ILE A 161 -19.69 1.14 2.25
N ASP A 162 -18.53 0.54 2.47
CA ASP A 162 -18.12 -0.08 3.74
C ASP A 162 -16.99 0.75 4.33
N ASN A 163 -17.29 1.50 5.39
CA ASN A 163 -16.32 2.41 6.00
C ASN A 163 -16.08 2.07 7.47
N ASN A 164 -14.83 1.78 7.78
CA ASN A 164 -14.32 1.56 9.14
C ASN A 164 -13.18 2.53 9.50
N GLY A 165 -13.02 3.60 8.71
CA GLY A 165 -12.02 4.65 8.89
C GLY A 165 -12.61 6.05 8.82
N SER A 166 -11.82 7.03 8.38
CA SER A 166 -12.29 8.37 8.04
C SER A 166 -12.69 8.41 6.56
N LEU A 167 -13.86 8.93 6.26
CA LEU A 167 -14.36 9.05 4.89
C LEU A 167 -15.01 10.43 4.72
N ASP A 168 -14.52 11.18 3.75
CA ASP A 168 -15.13 12.42 3.29
C ASP A 168 -15.45 12.33 1.79
N ILE A 169 -16.66 12.68 1.41
CA ILE A 169 -17.10 12.65 0.01
C ILE A 169 -17.87 13.95 -0.25
N ASP A 170 -17.17 14.94 -0.79
CA ASP A 170 -17.72 16.27 -1.03
C ASP A 170 -18.67 16.35 -2.22
N ASN A 171 -18.83 15.27 -2.99
CA ASN A 171 -19.55 15.29 -4.25
C ASN A 171 -20.86 14.50 -4.23
N PRO A 172 -21.91 15.00 -4.92
CA PRO A 172 -23.16 14.27 -5.00
C PRO A 172 -22.98 12.97 -5.77
N MET A 173 -23.28 11.84 -5.11
CA MET A 173 -23.49 10.57 -5.80
C MET A 173 -24.84 10.63 -6.53
N GLN A 174 -24.85 10.43 -7.84
CA GLN A 174 -26.02 10.46 -8.71
C GLN A 174 -26.28 9.09 -9.32
#